data_2c79ff2a31efcd425d8de4805eb6b3f0
#
_entry.id   2c79ff2a31efcd425d8de4805eb6b3f0
#
_cell.length_a   1.000
_cell.length_b   1.000
_cell.length_c   1.000
_cell.angle_alpha   90.00
_cell.angle_beta   90.00
_cell.angle_gamma   90.00
#
_symmetry.space_group_name_H-M   'P 1'
#
loop_
_entity.id
_entity.type
_entity.pdbx_description
1 polymer ?
#
loop_
_entity_poly.entity_id
_entity_poly.type
_entity_poly.pdbx_seq_one_letter_code
_entity_poly.pdbx_strand_id
1 'polypeptide(L)'
;GGPYRIETRYIGYEKSDLVGINLPLGETFIYNPVMNESSIALNELVVVAAPGFNTQRTGASANISSQQLQLMPSISRSVSDFTRLVPQAASSNGGTSFSGTNNRYNSFQVDGVVNNDVFGLAGTGTNGGQAGIQPISLDAIEQIQVVIAPYDVRQSGFTGGGINAITKSGSNDFKGSAYFYGNNQDFVGTSAGKNVENRKKLDKQTDMQFGV
;
A
#
# COMPACT_ATOMS: atom_id res chain seq x y z
N GLY A 1 0.52 4.56 11.37
CA GLY A 1 1.15 5.78 11.89
C GLY A 1 2.50 5.50 12.49
N GLY A 2 3.29 6.51 12.64
CA GLY A 2 4.64 6.47 13.21
C GLY A 2 5.51 7.56 12.59
N PRO A 3 6.81 7.56 12.88
CA PRO A 3 7.53 6.65 13.77
C PRO A 3 7.26 6.93 15.26
N TYR A 4 7.07 5.85 16.01
CA TYR A 4 6.91 5.94 17.46
C TYR A 4 8.23 5.64 18.17
N ARG A 5 8.35 6.13 19.41
CA ARG A 5 9.43 5.79 20.35
C ARG A 5 8.79 5.17 21.59
N ILE A 6 9.29 4.00 21.99
CA ILE A 6 8.91 3.36 23.25
C ILE A 6 10.10 3.49 24.20
N GLU A 7 9.85 4.09 25.34
CA GLU A 7 10.83 4.23 26.41
C GLU A 7 10.41 3.36 27.58
N THR A 8 11.27 2.41 27.97
CA THR A 8 11.01 1.53 29.10
C THR A 8 11.95 1.89 30.23
N ARG A 9 11.39 2.19 31.41
CA ARG A 9 12.13 2.52 32.64
C ARG A 9 11.67 1.63 33.78
N TYR A 10 12.62 1.10 34.52
CA TYR A 10 12.37 0.37 35.74
C TYR A 10 13.45 0.74 36.78
N ILE A 11 13.06 0.79 38.07
CA ILE A 11 13.98 1.17 39.14
C ILE A 11 15.07 0.09 39.28
N GLY A 12 16.35 0.52 39.23
CA GLY A 12 17.49 -0.39 39.31
C GLY A 12 17.92 -1.01 37.97
N TYR A 13 17.30 -0.61 36.87
CA TYR A 13 17.66 -1.08 35.52
C TYR A 13 18.03 0.09 34.60
N GLU A 14 18.85 -0.22 33.60
CA GLU A 14 19.16 0.73 32.54
C GLU A 14 17.93 1.04 31.70
N LYS A 15 17.78 2.29 31.29
CA LYS A 15 16.73 2.74 30.40
C LYS A 15 16.90 2.07 29.02
N SER A 16 15.84 1.46 28.52
CA SER A 16 15.80 0.91 27.15
C SER A 16 14.91 1.77 26.27
N ASP A 17 15.46 2.26 25.17
CA ASP A 17 14.76 3.07 24.18
C ASP A 17 14.66 2.32 22.85
N LEU A 18 13.45 2.14 22.34
CA LEU A 18 13.20 1.62 21.03
C LEU A 18 12.60 2.72 20.15
N VAL A 19 13.28 3.08 19.06
CA VAL A 19 12.90 4.18 18.16
C VAL A 19 12.61 3.66 16.75
N GLY A 20 11.83 4.42 15.99
CA GLY A 20 11.57 4.11 14.60
C GLY A 20 10.49 3.03 14.37
N ILE A 21 9.59 2.87 15.34
CA ILE A 21 8.49 1.88 15.23
C ILE A 21 7.39 2.46 14.35
N ASN A 22 7.14 1.81 13.22
CA ASN A 22 5.98 2.09 12.38
C ASN A 22 4.91 1.03 12.64
N LEU A 23 3.71 1.49 13.02
CA LEU A 23 2.56 0.62 13.27
C LEU A 23 1.57 0.74 12.10
N PRO A 24 1.55 -0.25 11.18
CA PRO A 24 0.53 -0.34 10.16
C PRO A 24 -0.85 -0.63 10.78
N LEU A 25 -1.90 -0.26 10.07
CA LEU A 25 -3.27 -0.51 10.53
C LEU A 25 -3.53 -2.02 10.69
N GLY A 26 -4.18 -2.40 11.78
CA GLY A 26 -4.51 -3.79 12.07
C GLY A 26 -3.31 -4.66 12.45
N GLU A 27 -2.14 -4.09 12.70
CA GLU A 27 -0.98 -4.81 13.23
C GLU A 27 -0.82 -4.59 14.73
N THR A 28 -0.41 -5.66 15.41
CA THR A 28 -0.01 -5.61 16.81
C THR A 28 1.50 -5.72 16.89
N PHE A 29 2.13 -4.74 17.48
CA PHE A 29 3.57 -4.78 17.76
C PHE A 29 3.79 -5.38 19.15
N ILE A 30 4.51 -6.50 19.22
CA ILE A 30 4.87 -7.15 20.47
C ILE A 30 6.31 -6.78 20.79
N TYR A 31 6.52 -6.14 21.94
CA TYR A 31 7.82 -5.73 22.41
C TYR A 31 8.10 -6.29 23.80
N ASN A 32 9.10 -7.14 23.92
CA ASN A 32 9.56 -7.74 25.16
C ASN A 32 10.96 -7.21 25.47
N PRO A 33 11.11 -6.07 26.16
CA PRO A 33 12.40 -5.49 26.48
C PRO A 33 13.17 -6.38 27.44
N VAL A 34 14.43 -6.63 27.14
CA VAL A 34 15.40 -7.17 28.09
C VAL A 34 16.11 -5.97 28.71
N MET A 35 16.02 -5.81 30.01
CA MET A 35 16.64 -4.70 30.73
C MET A 35 17.83 -5.24 31.53
N ASN A 36 18.96 -4.54 31.47
CA ASN A 36 20.14 -4.84 32.26
C ASN A 36 20.07 -4.12 33.60
N GLU A 37 20.57 -4.75 34.66
CA GLU A 37 20.70 -4.08 35.95
C GLU A 37 21.67 -2.88 35.84
N SER A 38 21.25 -1.75 36.41
CA SER A 38 22.03 -0.52 36.38
C SER A 38 23.23 -0.64 37.36
N SER A 39 24.34 -1.14 36.87
CA SER A 39 25.63 -0.98 37.51
C SER A 39 26.36 0.18 36.83
N ILE A 40 26.18 1.37 37.34
CA ILE A 40 26.91 2.63 37.06
C ILE A 40 27.90 2.55 35.87
N ALA A 41 27.40 2.49 34.65
CA ALA A 41 28.16 2.76 33.44
C ALA A 41 27.21 3.15 32.29
N LEU A 42 27.31 4.41 31.91
CA LEU A 42 26.55 5.04 30.84
C LEU A 42 26.96 4.50 29.45
N ASN A 43 26.15 3.68 28.87
CA ASN A 43 26.13 3.53 27.41
C ASN A 43 24.67 3.36 26.95
N GLU A 44 24.19 4.32 26.19
CA GLU A 44 22.88 4.29 25.57
C GLU A 44 22.90 3.24 24.45
N LEU A 45 22.25 2.11 24.69
CA LEU A 45 22.06 1.09 23.65
C LEU A 45 20.79 1.41 22.85
N VAL A 46 20.97 1.93 21.66
CA VAL A 46 19.86 2.09 20.72
C VAL A 46 19.62 0.78 20.01
N VAL A 47 18.56 0.07 20.38
CA VAL A 47 18.12 -1.14 19.69
C VAL A 47 17.18 -0.74 18.58
N VAL A 48 17.57 -0.98 17.33
CA VAL A 48 16.69 -0.86 16.17
C VAL A 48 15.92 -2.15 16.01
N ALA A 49 14.60 -2.11 16.19
CA ALA A 49 13.77 -3.28 16.02
C ALA A 49 13.64 -3.66 14.55
N ALA A 50 14.01 -4.90 14.22
CA ALA A 50 13.54 -5.52 12.99
C ALA A 50 12.03 -5.84 13.12
N PRO A 51 11.22 -5.66 12.08
CA PRO A 51 9.82 -6.02 12.12
C PRO A 51 9.66 -7.50 12.40
N GLY A 52 9.14 -7.84 13.59
CA GLY A 52 8.87 -9.22 13.99
C GLY A 52 7.64 -9.76 13.28
N PHE A 53 7.66 -11.03 12.93
CA PHE A 53 6.48 -11.72 12.41
C PHE A 53 5.40 -11.79 13.50
N ASN A 54 4.21 -11.26 13.19
CA ASN A 54 3.09 -11.29 14.11
C ASN A 54 2.34 -12.62 13.96
N THR A 55 2.47 -13.51 14.96
CA THR A 55 1.83 -14.83 14.99
C THR A 55 0.33 -14.78 15.33
N GLN A 56 -0.19 -13.62 15.73
CA GLN A 56 -1.61 -13.45 16.10
C GLN A 56 -2.51 -13.07 14.92
N ARG A 57 -1.96 -12.91 13.73
CA ARG A 57 -2.74 -12.65 12.53
C ARG A 57 -3.34 -13.93 11.99
N THR A 58 -4.65 -13.96 11.94
CA THR A 58 -5.42 -14.98 11.22
C THR A 58 -5.87 -14.38 9.88
N GLY A 59 -5.45 -14.99 8.77
CA GLY A 59 -5.73 -14.54 7.41
C GLY A 59 -4.50 -13.96 6.70
N ALA A 60 -4.56 -13.91 5.38
CA ALA A 60 -3.51 -13.31 4.55
C ALA A 60 -3.76 -11.80 4.43
N SER A 61 -2.81 -11.00 4.84
CA SER A 61 -2.84 -9.56 4.64
C SER A 61 -1.47 -9.04 4.25
N ALA A 62 -1.47 -8.01 3.43
CA ALA A 62 -0.28 -7.28 3.03
C ALA A 62 -0.49 -5.79 3.26
N ASN A 63 0.51 -5.13 3.81
CA ASN A 63 0.53 -3.67 3.96
C ASN A 63 1.62 -3.10 3.07
N ILE A 64 1.26 -2.09 2.30
CA ILE A 64 2.15 -1.36 1.41
C ILE A 64 2.29 0.03 2.01
N SER A 65 3.49 0.34 2.50
CA SER A 65 3.78 1.60 3.18
C SER A 65 3.95 2.77 2.20
N SER A 66 3.89 4.01 2.71
CA SER A 66 4.15 5.22 1.94
C SER A 66 5.53 5.22 1.27
N GLN A 67 6.55 4.67 1.93
CA GLN A 67 7.87 4.52 1.33
C GLN A 67 7.85 3.60 0.10
N GLN A 68 7.17 2.46 0.20
CA GLN A 68 7.02 1.54 -0.94
C GLN A 68 6.22 2.19 -2.08
N LEU A 69 5.15 2.95 -1.74
CA LEU A 69 4.37 3.70 -2.73
C LEU A 69 5.20 4.73 -3.50
N GLN A 70 6.15 5.39 -2.83
CA GLN A 70 7.02 6.39 -3.45
C GLN A 70 8.16 5.79 -4.27
N LEU A 71 8.74 4.67 -3.81
CA LEU A 71 9.90 4.05 -4.44
C LEU A 71 9.53 3.20 -5.65
N MET A 72 8.30 2.73 -5.73
CA MET A 72 7.89 1.82 -6.79
C MET A 72 7.36 2.57 -8.01
N PRO A 73 7.84 2.22 -9.19
CA PRO A 73 7.31 2.79 -10.42
C PRO A 73 5.86 2.33 -10.63
N SER A 74 4.98 3.27 -10.83
CA SER A 74 3.59 3.04 -11.19
C SER A 74 3.35 3.54 -12.62
N ILE A 75 2.67 2.74 -13.43
CA ILE A 75 2.39 3.08 -14.82
C ILE A 75 1.20 4.04 -14.90
N SER A 76 0.14 3.74 -14.14
CA SER A 76 -1.12 4.49 -14.16
C SER A 76 -1.39 5.27 -12.87
N ARG A 77 -0.46 5.28 -11.94
CA ARG A 77 -0.62 5.86 -10.58
C ARG A 77 -1.91 5.41 -9.90
N SER A 78 -2.24 4.15 -10.11
CA SER A 78 -3.45 3.51 -9.63
C SER A 78 -3.15 2.65 -8.41
N VAL A 79 -4.10 2.54 -7.49
CA VAL A 79 -4.02 1.59 -6.37
C VAL A 79 -3.82 0.16 -6.87
N SER A 80 -4.38 -0.18 -8.03
CA SER A 80 -4.22 -1.51 -8.64
C SER A 80 -2.77 -1.82 -9.04
N ASP A 81 -1.94 -0.81 -9.32
CA ASP A 81 -0.52 -1.03 -9.63
C ASP A 81 0.22 -1.60 -8.43
N PHE A 82 -0.19 -1.23 -7.23
CA PHE A 82 0.42 -1.67 -5.98
C PHE A 82 -0.18 -2.97 -5.45
N THR A 83 -1.44 -3.24 -5.71
CA THR A 83 -2.04 -4.53 -5.31
C THR A 83 -1.38 -5.74 -5.98
N ARG A 84 -0.70 -5.54 -7.12
CA ARG A 84 0.12 -6.60 -7.77
C ARG A 84 1.29 -7.09 -6.94
N LEU A 85 1.70 -6.34 -5.90
CA LEU A 85 2.75 -6.75 -4.98
C LEU A 85 2.31 -7.88 -4.05
N VAL A 86 1.01 -8.07 -3.92
CA VAL A 86 0.45 -9.14 -3.11
C VAL A 86 0.57 -10.45 -3.89
N PRO A 87 1.22 -11.48 -3.36
CA PRO A 87 1.47 -12.74 -4.09
C PRO A 87 0.19 -13.43 -4.60
N GLN A 88 -0.94 -13.23 -3.94
CA GLN A 88 -2.23 -13.80 -4.30
C GLN A 88 -3.01 -12.93 -5.31
N ALA A 89 -2.45 -11.79 -5.70
CA ALA A 89 -3.08 -10.90 -6.67
C ALA A 89 -2.68 -11.26 -8.09
N ALA A 90 -3.64 -11.35 -8.98
CA ALA A 90 -3.43 -11.53 -10.41
C ALA A 90 -4.13 -10.40 -11.17
N SER A 91 -3.42 -9.78 -12.11
CA SER A 91 -4.02 -8.79 -13.00
C SER A 91 -4.80 -9.53 -14.09
N SER A 92 -6.09 -9.24 -14.21
CA SER A 92 -6.93 -9.74 -15.29
C SER A 92 -7.57 -8.57 -16.05
N ASN A 93 -8.17 -8.85 -17.22
CA ASN A 93 -8.81 -7.83 -18.05
C ASN A 93 -9.78 -6.96 -17.26
N GLY A 94 -9.30 -5.77 -16.89
CA GLY A 94 -10.07 -4.72 -16.24
C GLY A 94 -10.00 -4.65 -14.72
N GLY A 95 -9.16 -5.44 -14.05
CA GLY A 95 -9.03 -5.32 -12.59
C GLY A 95 -8.07 -6.30 -11.95
N THR A 96 -7.96 -6.23 -10.64
CA THR A 96 -7.15 -7.15 -9.82
C THR A 96 -8.03 -8.25 -9.26
N SER A 97 -7.66 -9.51 -9.52
CA SER A 97 -8.26 -10.71 -8.95
C SER A 97 -7.42 -11.18 -7.76
N PHE A 98 -8.04 -11.58 -6.67
CA PHE A 98 -7.35 -12.18 -5.53
C PHE A 98 -7.74 -13.64 -5.40
N SER A 99 -6.73 -14.51 -5.25
CA SER A 99 -6.92 -15.97 -5.10
C SER A 99 -7.84 -16.60 -6.15
N GLY A 100 -7.82 -16.07 -7.38
CA GLY A 100 -8.63 -16.57 -8.49
C GLY A 100 -10.10 -16.16 -8.48
N THR A 101 -10.54 -15.33 -7.52
CA THR A 101 -11.91 -14.80 -7.51
C THR A 101 -12.06 -13.67 -8.54
N ASN A 102 -13.29 -13.45 -9.01
CA ASN A 102 -13.56 -12.34 -9.92
C ASN A 102 -13.32 -11.00 -9.18
N ASN A 103 -12.73 -10.02 -9.87
CA ASN A 103 -12.45 -8.68 -9.35
C ASN A 103 -13.68 -7.95 -8.81
N ARG A 104 -14.88 -8.26 -9.27
CA ARG A 104 -16.15 -7.68 -8.78
C ARG A 104 -16.50 -8.08 -7.35
N TYR A 105 -15.87 -9.13 -6.83
CA TYR A 105 -16.06 -9.58 -5.45
C TYR A 105 -15.06 -8.96 -4.46
N ASN A 106 -14.20 -8.07 -4.95
CA ASN A 106 -13.33 -7.28 -4.10
C ASN A 106 -14.11 -6.14 -3.45
N SER A 107 -13.62 -5.70 -2.29
CA SER A 107 -14.06 -4.46 -1.66
C SER A 107 -12.95 -3.43 -1.70
N PHE A 108 -13.23 -2.27 -2.27
CA PHE A 108 -12.36 -1.11 -2.20
C PHE A 108 -12.88 -0.17 -1.12
N GLN A 109 -12.02 0.23 -0.21
CA GLN A 109 -12.35 1.09 0.91
C GLN A 109 -11.36 2.24 0.99
N VAL A 110 -11.85 3.39 1.44
CA VAL A 110 -11.04 4.55 1.80
C VAL A 110 -11.30 4.83 3.28
N ASP A 111 -10.28 4.73 4.11
CA ASP A 111 -10.36 4.86 5.57
C ASP A 111 -11.47 3.96 6.20
N GLY A 112 -11.63 2.76 5.64
CA GLY A 112 -12.65 1.81 6.06
C GLY A 112 -14.06 2.04 5.48
N VAL A 113 -14.28 3.10 4.72
CA VAL A 113 -15.55 3.37 4.05
C VAL A 113 -15.55 2.71 2.68
N VAL A 114 -16.57 1.89 2.41
CA VAL A 114 -16.70 1.16 1.13
C VAL A 114 -16.96 2.13 -0.01
N ASN A 115 -16.17 2.01 -1.08
CA ASN A 115 -16.27 2.79 -2.30
C ASN A 115 -16.29 1.88 -3.54
N ASN A 116 -17.18 0.90 -3.53
CA ASN A 116 -17.34 -0.04 -4.63
C ASN A 116 -18.26 0.52 -5.72
N ASP A 117 -18.01 0.12 -6.96
CA ASP A 117 -18.98 0.29 -8.06
C ASP A 117 -20.14 -0.69 -7.88
N VAL A 118 -21.24 -0.19 -7.34
CA VAL A 118 -22.46 -0.99 -7.08
C VAL A 118 -23.15 -1.50 -8.36
N PHE A 119 -22.90 -0.88 -9.50
CA PHE A 119 -23.45 -1.30 -10.78
C PHE A 119 -22.58 -2.36 -11.47
N GLY A 120 -21.34 -2.56 -11.02
CA GLY A 120 -20.41 -3.53 -11.58
C GLY A 120 -19.99 -3.22 -13.04
N LEU A 121 -20.04 -1.95 -13.43
CA LEU A 121 -19.68 -1.48 -14.77
C LEU A 121 -18.16 -1.28 -14.92
N ALA A 122 -17.49 -0.93 -13.83
CA ALA A 122 -16.05 -0.71 -13.84
C ALA A 122 -15.29 -2.02 -13.61
N GLY A 123 -14.39 -2.35 -14.52
CA GLY A 123 -13.50 -3.50 -14.35
C GLY A 123 -12.59 -3.39 -13.12
N THR A 124 -12.27 -2.17 -12.70
CA THR A 124 -11.50 -1.90 -11.48
C THR A 124 -12.29 -2.17 -10.19
N GLY A 125 -13.61 -2.28 -10.27
CA GLY A 125 -14.50 -2.45 -9.12
C GLY A 125 -14.73 -1.16 -8.32
N THR A 126 -14.24 -0.01 -8.79
CA THR A 126 -14.34 1.28 -8.11
C THR A 126 -15.21 2.27 -8.89
N ASN A 127 -15.85 3.19 -8.18
CA ASN A 127 -16.61 4.26 -8.80
C ASN A 127 -15.72 5.08 -9.75
N GLY A 128 -16.25 5.41 -10.94
CA GLY A 128 -15.50 6.15 -11.97
C GLY A 128 -14.46 5.33 -12.73
N GLY A 129 -14.20 4.08 -12.36
CA GLY A 129 -13.20 3.23 -12.99
C GLY A 129 -13.46 2.94 -14.46
N GLN A 130 -14.70 3.01 -14.92
CA GLN A 130 -15.06 2.87 -16.33
C GLN A 130 -14.48 4.03 -17.19
N ALA A 131 -14.39 5.22 -16.61
CA ALA A 131 -13.78 6.39 -17.25
C ALA A 131 -12.26 6.51 -16.95
N GLY A 132 -11.65 5.51 -16.30
CA GLY A 132 -10.24 5.55 -15.89
C GLY A 132 -9.96 6.46 -14.69
N ILE A 133 -11.01 6.95 -14.02
CA ILE A 133 -10.85 7.83 -12.85
C ILE A 133 -10.52 6.98 -11.62
N GLN A 134 -9.53 7.43 -10.86
CA GLN A 134 -9.20 6.84 -9.57
C GLN A 134 -10.04 7.49 -8.46
N PRO A 135 -10.59 6.70 -7.52
CA PRO A 135 -11.43 7.25 -6.45
C PRO A 135 -10.68 8.14 -5.48
N ILE A 136 -9.37 7.98 -5.39
CA ILE A 136 -8.48 8.78 -4.55
C ILE A 136 -7.12 8.92 -5.21
N SER A 137 -6.48 10.08 -5.08
CA SER A 137 -5.11 10.30 -5.54
C SER A 137 -4.12 9.47 -4.72
N LEU A 138 -3.15 8.86 -5.39
CA LEU A 138 -2.09 8.10 -4.73
C LEU A 138 -1.30 8.96 -3.73
N ASP A 139 -1.15 10.26 -4.01
CA ASP A 139 -0.42 11.19 -3.14
C ASP A 139 -1.13 11.45 -1.81
N ALA A 140 -2.45 11.25 -1.76
CA ALA A 140 -3.23 11.37 -0.53
C ALA A 140 -3.14 10.10 0.35
N ILE A 141 -2.60 8.99 -0.18
CA ILE A 141 -2.55 7.71 0.51
C ILE A 141 -1.28 7.61 1.34
N GLU A 142 -1.42 7.22 2.60
CA GLU A 142 -0.31 6.89 3.50
C GLU A 142 0.09 5.43 3.38
N GLN A 143 -0.89 4.53 3.34
CA GLN A 143 -0.65 3.10 3.17
C GLN A 143 -1.83 2.42 2.50
N ILE A 144 -1.56 1.30 1.85
CA ILE A 144 -2.59 0.42 1.29
C ILE A 144 -2.54 -0.89 2.06
N GLN A 145 -3.66 -1.25 2.67
CA GLN A 145 -3.83 -2.55 3.29
C GLN A 145 -4.63 -3.45 2.36
N VAL A 146 -4.09 -4.62 2.06
CA VAL A 146 -4.80 -5.65 1.30
C VAL A 146 -5.04 -6.84 2.23
N VAL A 147 -6.29 -7.26 2.35
CA VAL A 147 -6.71 -8.38 3.20
C VAL A 147 -7.40 -9.42 2.34
N ILE A 148 -6.97 -10.67 2.46
CA ILE A 148 -7.52 -11.80 1.73
C ILE A 148 -8.02 -12.82 2.75
N ALA A 149 -9.29 -13.23 2.61
CA ALA A 149 -9.93 -14.16 3.52
C ALA A 149 -9.79 -13.78 5.01
N PRO A 150 -10.29 -12.60 5.43
CA PRO A 150 -10.21 -12.21 6.83
C PRO A 150 -11.09 -13.10 7.70
N TYR A 151 -10.58 -13.44 8.88
CA TYR A 151 -11.37 -14.09 9.93
C TYR A 151 -11.97 -13.07 10.91
N ASP A 152 -11.72 -11.78 10.71
CA ASP A 152 -12.26 -10.71 11.54
C ASP A 152 -13.67 -10.36 11.08
N VAL A 153 -14.65 -10.51 11.97
CA VAL A 153 -16.08 -10.22 11.71
C VAL A 153 -16.36 -8.77 11.36
N ARG A 154 -15.45 -7.85 11.65
CA ARG A 154 -15.54 -6.43 11.27
C ARG A 154 -15.25 -6.20 9.79
N GLN A 155 -14.56 -7.14 9.16
CA GLN A 155 -14.24 -7.11 7.74
C GLN A 155 -15.17 -8.04 6.99
N SER A 156 -16.20 -7.49 6.40
CA SER A 156 -17.26 -8.23 5.71
C SER A 156 -17.62 -7.59 4.38
N GLY A 157 -18.52 -8.23 3.63
CA GLY A 157 -19.07 -7.68 2.40
C GLY A 157 -18.23 -7.97 1.14
N PHE A 158 -17.24 -8.85 1.20
CA PHE A 158 -16.46 -9.29 0.04
C PHE A 158 -16.07 -10.78 0.17
N THR A 159 -15.84 -11.41 -0.98
CA THR A 159 -15.34 -12.79 -1.06
C THR A 159 -14.00 -12.89 -1.79
N GLY A 160 -13.56 -11.81 -2.39
CA GLY A 160 -12.23 -11.63 -2.98
C GLY A 160 -11.25 -11.01 -2.01
N GLY A 161 -10.61 -9.93 -2.40
CA GLY A 161 -9.73 -9.14 -1.54
C GLY A 161 -10.41 -7.87 -1.05
N GLY A 162 -10.15 -7.51 0.21
CA GLY A 162 -10.43 -6.18 0.74
C GLY A 162 -9.20 -5.28 0.55
N ILE A 163 -9.35 -4.19 -0.16
CA ILE A 163 -8.32 -3.17 -0.38
C ILE A 163 -8.74 -1.94 0.40
N ASN A 164 -7.99 -1.56 1.41
CA ASN A 164 -8.24 -0.35 2.19
C ASN A 164 -7.11 0.65 1.97
N ALA A 165 -7.42 1.77 1.32
CA ALA A 165 -6.53 2.90 1.17
C ALA A 165 -6.68 3.82 2.39
N ILE A 166 -5.60 3.99 3.14
CA ILE A 166 -5.58 4.82 4.34
C ILE A 166 -4.97 6.16 3.96
N THR A 167 -5.72 7.23 4.23
CA THR A 167 -5.30 8.59 3.88
C THR A 167 -4.26 9.13 4.85
N LYS A 168 -3.45 10.07 4.37
CA LYS A 168 -2.49 10.79 5.21
C LYS A 168 -3.21 11.64 6.24
N SER A 169 -2.76 11.54 7.47
CA SER A 169 -3.23 12.41 8.55
C SER A 169 -2.62 13.82 8.41
N GLY A 170 -3.37 14.83 8.81
CA GLY A 170 -2.85 16.19 8.90
C GLY A 170 -1.72 16.32 9.91
N SER A 171 -0.81 17.23 9.65
CA SER A 171 0.28 17.63 10.55
C SER A 171 0.32 19.15 10.68
N ASN A 172 1.07 19.67 11.68
CA ASN A 172 1.27 21.11 11.81
C ASN A 172 2.25 21.69 10.77
N ASP A 173 2.91 20.80 10.00
CA ASP A 173 3.80 21.21 8.93
C ASP A 173 3.05 21.27 7.60
N PHE A 174 3.20 22.38 6.88
CA PHE A 174 2.67 22.48 5.53
C PHE A 174 3.49 21.57 4.60
N LYS A 175 2.80 20.62 3.97
CA LYS A 175 3.38 19.71 2.97
C LYS A 175 2.52 19.76 1.72
N GLY A 176 3.16 19.81 0.58
CA GLY A 176 2.49 19.76 -0.72
C GLY A 176 3.32 18.99 -1.71
N SER A 177 2.66 18.41 -2.70
CA SER A 177 3.29 17.75 -3.82
C SER A 177 2.62 18.20 -5.11
N ALA A 178 3.42 18.29 -6.17
CA ALA A 178 2.90 18.49 -7.51
C ALA A 178 3.60 17.49 -8.43
N TYR A 179 2.85 16.88 -9.33
CA TYR A 179 3.42 15.93 -10.28
C TYR A 179 2.85 16.12 -11.68
N PHE A 180 3.69 15.79 -12.66
CA PHE A 180 3.31 15.72 -14.07
C PHE A 180 3.97 14.49 -14.68
N TYR A 181 3.18 13.65 -15.34
CA TYR A 181 3.64 12.52 -16.13
C TYR A 181 3.07 12.63 -17.54
N GLY A 182 3.90 12.39 -18.53
CA GLY A 182 3.49 12.36 -19.92
C GLY A 182 4.06 11.15 -20.61
N ASN A 183 3.25 10.49 -21.41
CA ASN A 183 3.64 9.40 -22.27
C ASN A 183 3.03 9.58 -23.66
N ASN A 184 3.79 9.22 -24.68
CA ASN A 184 3.31 9.19 -26.06
C ASN A 184 3.90 7.99 -26.80
N GLN A 185 3.41 7.74 -28.00
CA GLN A 185 3.86 6.62 -28.84
C GLN A 185 5.37 6.62 -29.14
N ASP A 186 6.03 7.78 -29.05
CA ASP A 186 7.45 7.91 -29.37
C ASP A 186 8.34 7.35 -28.24
N PHE A 187 7.86 7.39 -27.00
CA PHE A 187 8.54 6.78 -25.84
C PHE A 187 8.41 5.27 -25.78
N VAL A 188 7.37 4.69 -26.40
CA VAL A 188 7.13 3.24 -26.34
C VAL A 188 7.99 2.46 -27.35
N GLY A 189 8.44 3.13 -28.42
CA GLY A 189 9.23 2.50 -29.46
C GLY A 189 8.40 1.66 -30.43
N THR A 190 9.01 0.62 -30.99
CA THR A 190 8.38 -0.26 -31.97
C THR A 190 8.13 -1.64 -31.40
N SER A 191 7.17 -2.38 -31.94
CA SER A 191 6.87 -3.75 -31.53
C SER A 191 8.10 -4.67 -31.56
N ALA A 192 8.21 -5.58 -30.59
CA ALA A 192 9.33 -6.53 -30.48
C ALA A 192 9.19 -7.71 -31.44
N GLY A 193 9.11 -7.47 -32.74
CA GLY A 193 9.11 -8.52 -33.77
C GLY A 193 10.49 -9.06 -34.06
N LYS A 194 10.61 -10.36 -34.39
CA LYS A 194 11.88 -10.96 -34.82
C LYS A 194 12.42 -10.33 -36.12
N ASN A 195 11.57 -9.91 -37.04
CA ASN A 195 11.93 -9.27 -38.30
C ASN A 195 11.80 -7.76 -38.16
N VAL A 196 12.88 -7.04 -38.35
CA VAL A 196 12.93 -5.56 -38.23
C VAL A 196 11.94 -4.88 -39.18
N GLU A 197 11.73 -5.46 -40.38
CA GLU A 197 10.80 -4.98 -41.41
C GLU A 197 9.33 -5.00 -40.99
N ASN A 198 8.95 -5.88 -40.08
CA ASN A 198 7.57 -6.03 -39.58
C ASN A 198 7.30 -5.28 -38.28
N ARG A 199 8.25 -4.49 -37.81
CA ARG A 199 8.06 -3.70 -36.59
C ARG A 199 7.14 -2.53 -36.85
N LYS A 200 5.97 -2.53 -36.22
CA LYS A 200 5.02 -1.44 -36.29
C LYS A 200 5.22 -0.49 -35.13
N LYS A 201 5.17 0.80 -35.41
CA LYS A 201 5.07 1.85 -34.41
C LYS A 201 3.62 1.85 -33.88
N LEU A 202 3.45 2.15 -32.63
CA LEU A 202 2.11 2.34 -32.05
C LEU A 202 1.40 3.50 -32.76
N ASP A 203 0.08 3.38 -32.89
CA ASP A 203 -0.76 4.48 -33.34
C ASP A 203 -0.61 5.67 -32.38
N LYS A 204 -0.94 6.85 -32.88
CA LYS A 204 -0.81 8.09 -32.12
C LYS A 204 -1.61 7.98 -30.80
N GLN A 205 -0.88 7.93 -29.70
CA GLN A 205 -1.42 7.87 -28.35
C GLN A 205 -0.71 8.92 -27.51
N THR A 206 -1.47 9.66 -26.72
CA THR A 206 -0.94 10.61 -25.76
C THR A 206 -1.67 10.41 -24.44
N ASP A 207 -0.93 10.18 -23.38
CA ASP A 207 -1.43 10.06 -22.01
C ASP A 207 -0.74 11.10 -21.16
N MET A 208 -1.50 11.88 -20.41
CA MET A 208 -1.00 12.92 -19.53
C MET A 208 -1.70 12.82 -18.19
N GLN A 209 -0.91 12.79 -17.12
CA GLN A 209 -1.39 12.76 -15.74
C GLN A 209 -0.71 13.89 -14.98
N PHE A 210 -1.49 14.67 -14.28
CA PHE A 210 -0.99 15.74 -13.42
C PHE A 210 -1.85 15.87 -12.17
N GLY A 211 -1.26 16.41 -11.13
CA GLY A 211 -1.95 16.67 -9.87
C GLY A 211 -1.13 17.57 -8.96
N VAL A 212 -1.81 18.10 -7.97
CA VAL A 212 -1.26 18.92 -6.89
C VAL A 212 -1.84 18.45 -5.57
#